data_f771e1d6e5743195bbf1e0fbf6f1feaf
#
_entry.id   f771e1d6e5743195bbf1e0fbf6f1feaf
#
_cell.length_a   1.000
_cell.length_b   1.000
_cell.length_c   1.000
_cell.angle_alpha   90.00
_cell.angle_beta   90.00
_cell.angle_gamma   90.00
#
_symmetry.space_group_name_H-M   'P 1'
#
loop_
_entity.id
_entity.type
_entity.pdbx_description
1 polymer ?
#
loop_
_entity_poly.entity_id
_entity_poly.type
_entity_poly.pdbx_seq_one_letter_code
_entity_poly.pdbx_strand_id
1 'polypeptide(L)'
;MTANQINSELKQRVQGLWLPSETEAPWTVPSWTLQTDNTTDLLQVLRRDPETSVTETSLDELMAQIQRQCRGYGAEGNGIAQRHQALFEFLQQIGDLWRVFRVGEVTVDIVVVGETAAGYVALQTQSVET
;
A
#
# COMPACT_ATOMS: atom_id res chain seq x y z
N MET A 1 -1.46 7.55 18.85
CA MET A 1 -1.93 6.15 18.76
C MET A 1 -0.77 5.20 19.01
N THR A 2 -1.02 4.11 19.68
CA THR A 2 -0.04 3.02 19.82
C THR A 2 0.05 2.21 18.53
N ALA A 3 1.11 1.39 18.40
CA ALA A 3 1.27 0.50 17.24
C ALA A 3 0.06 -0.44 17.08
N ASN A 4 -0.45 -0.99 18.17
CA ASN A 4 -1.62 -1.85 18.13
C ASN A 4 -2.89 -1.12 17.70
N GLN A 5 -3.07 0.12 18.13
CA GLN A 5 -4.22 0.93 17.72
C GLN A 5 -4.16 1.25 16.22
N ILE A 6 -2.98 1.60 15.71
CA ILE A 6 -2.77 1.88 14.30
C ILE A 6 -3.07 0.62 13.47
N ASN A 7 -2.53 -0.53 13.86
CA ASN A 7 -2.75 -1.78 13.14
C ASN A 7 -4.22 -2.19 13.13
N SER A 8 -4.92 -2.05 14.25
CA SER A 8 -6.35 -2.35 14.32
C SER A 8 -7.17 -1.45 13.40
N GLU A 9 -6.87 -0.15 13.41
CA GLU A 9 -7.55 0.80 12.56
C GLU A 9 -7.30 0.52 11.07
N LEU A 10 -6.06 0.21 10.71
CA LEU A 10 -5.72 -0.12 9.33
C LEU A 10 -6.40 -1.39 8.87
N LYS A 11 -6.43 -2.42 9.71
CA LYS A 11 -7.12 -3.67 9.37
C LYS A 11 -8.61 -3.44 9.10
N GLN A 12 -9.25 -2.58 9.86
CA GLN A 12 -10.65 -2.23 9.63
C GLN A 12 -10.83 -1.48 8.32
N ARG A 13 -9.95 -0.52 8.04
CA ARG A 13 -10.06 0.34 6.85
C ARG A 13 -9.79 -0.42 5.56
N VAL A 14 -8.94 -1.45 5.59
CA VAL A 14 -8.62 -2.23 4.39
C VAL A 14 -9.54 -3.45 4.21
N GLN A 15 -10.38 -3.76 5.19
CA GLN A 15 -11.26 -4.92 5.10
C GLN A 15 -12.18 -4.80 3.88
N GLY A 16 -12.09 -5.78 2.98
CA GLY A 16 -12.86 -5.78 1.75
C GLY A 16 -12.41 -4.75 0.72
N LEU A 17 -11.32 -4.05 0.95
CA LEU A 17 -10.77 -3.09 -0.01
C LEU A 17 -9.72 -3.78 -0.87
N TRP A 18 -9.86 -3.65 -2.18
CA TRP A 18 -8.97 -4.25 -3.15
C TRP A 18 -8.44 -3.18 -4.11
N LEU A 19 -7.22 -3.42 -4.59
CA LEU A 19 -6.61 -2.53 -5.58
C LEU A 19 -7.25 -2.80 -6.95
N PRO A 20 -7.81 -1.78 -7.62
CA PRO A 20 -8.32 -1.96 -8.98
C PRO A 20 -7.16 -2.25 -9.93
N SER A 21 -7.09 -3.50 -10.35
CA SER A 21 -6.08 -4.03 -11.28
C SER A 21 -6.64 -5.30 -11.90
N GLU A 22 -5.88 -5.95 -12.78
CA GLU A 22 -6.31 -7.21 -13.40
C GLU A 22 -6.61 -8.30 -12.36
N THR A 23 -5.94 -8.29 -11.21
CA THR A 23 -6.06 -9.32 -10.19
C THR A 23 -6.97 -8.94 -9.02
N GLU A 24 -7.33 -7.66 -8.90
CA GLU A 24 -8.17 -7.16 -7.81
C GLU A 24 -7.71 -7.65 -6.42
N ALA A 25 -6.40 -7.59 -6.17
CA ALA A 25 -5.84 -8.12 -4.94
C ALA A 25 -6.21 -7.26 -3.73
N PRO A 26 -6.52 -7.88 -2.58
CA PRO A 26 -6.87 -7.12 -1.39
C PRO A 26 -5.65 -6.42 -0.79
N TRP A 27 -5.91 -5.30 -0.13
CA TRP A 27 -4.92 -4.69 0.75
C TRP A 27 -4.81 -5.49 2.04
N THR A 28 -3.60 -5.62 2.55
CA THR A 28 -3.34 -6.31 3.82
C THR A 28 -2.44 -5.46 4.70
N VAL A 29 -2.57 -5.65 6.01
CA VAL A 29 -1.60 -5.15 6.99
C VAL A 29 -0.62 -6.30 7.20
N PRO A 30 0.64 -6.18 6.75
CA PRO A 30 1.57 -7.30 6.84
C PRO A 30 1.94 -7.64 8.28
N SER A 31 2.31 -8.89 8.51
CA SER A 31 2.78 -9.35 9.81
C SER A 31 4.25 -9.01 10.06
N TRP A 32 5.02 -8.73 9.00
CA TRP A 32 6.41 -8.31 9.15
C TRP A 32 6.50 -6.83 9.54
N THR A 33 7.62 -6.44 10.11
CA THR A 33 7.90 -5.06 10.49
C THR A 33 9.19 -4.58 9.84
N LEU A 34 9.29 -3.26 9.63
CA LEU A 34 10.48 -2.62 9.12
C LEU A 34 11.15 -1.81 10.21
N GLN A 35 12.48 -1.87 10.25
CA GLN A 35 13.30 -1.01 11.10
C GLN A 35 13.76 0.24 10.35
N THR A 36 13.79 0.16 9.03
CA THR A 36 14.14 1.26 8.14
C THR A 36 13.24 1.19 6.90
N ASP A 37 13.27 2.23 6.09
CA ASP A 37 12.54 2.26 4.82
C ASP A 37 13.46 2.04 3.60
N ASN A 38 14.64 1.45 3.80
CA ASN A 38 15.53 1.17 2.68
C ASN A 38 15.06 -0.06 1.89
N THR A 39 15.47 -0.13 0.62
CA THR A 39 15.02 -1.18 -0.29
C THR A 39 15.57 -2.55 0.07
N THR A 40 16.76 -2.62 0.66
CA THR A 40 17.35 -3.89 1.08
C THR A 40 16.50 -4.57 2.15
N ASP A 41 16.11 -3.83 3.18
CA ASP A 41 15.25 -4.37 4.24
C ASP A 41 13.88 -4.74 3.69
N LEU A 42 13.34 -3.93 2.80
CA LEU A 42 12.05 -4.21 2.17
C LEU A 42 12.08 -5.54 1.40
N LEU A 43 13.11 -5.75 0.58
CA LEU A 43 13.25 -7.00 -0.18
C LEU A 43 13.38 -8.21 0.75
N GLN A 44 14.08 -8.06 1.87
CA GLN A 44 14.22 -9.14 2.86
C GLN A 44 12.88 -9.53 3.48
N VAL A 45 12.09 -8.56 3.94
CA VAL A 45 10.79 -8.85 4.56
C VAL A 45 9.78 -9.40 3.56
N LEU A 46 9.89 -9.02 2.30
CA LEU A 46 9.06 -9.55 1.22
C LEU A 46 9.56 -10.90 0.71
N ARG A 47 10.71 -11.36 1.18
CA ARG A 47 11.36 -12.61 0.73
C ARG A 47 11.61 -12.61 -0.78
N ARG A 48 12.02 -11.46 -1.30
CA ARG A 48 12.37 -11.29 -2.70
C ARG A 48 13.88 -11.37 -2.88
N ASP A 49 14.29 -11.78 -4.09
CA ASP A 49 15.67 -11.77 -4.52
C ASP A 49 16.25 -10.37 -4.37
N PRO A 50 17.51 -10.22 -3.88
CA PRO A 50 18.15 -8.89 -3.75
C PRO A 50 18.26 -8.10 -5.05
N GLU A 51 18.20 -8.78 -6.19
CA GLU A 51 18.27 -8.15 -7.51
C GLU A 51 16.89 -7.80 -8.08
N THR A 52 15.81 -8.06 -7.33
CA THR A 52 14.46 -7.73 -7.78
C THR A 52 14.34 -6.24 -8.04
N SER A 53 13.71 -5.89 -9.16
CA SER A 53 13.48 -4.50 -9.54
C SER A 53 12.57 -3.81 -8.52
N VAL A 54 12.99 -2.63 -8.05
CA VAL A 54 12.22 -1.80 -7.13
C VAL A 54 12.10 -0.40 -7.73
N THR A 55 10.88 0.07 -7.88
CA THR A 55 10.62 1.45 -8.26
C THR A 55 9.83 2.14 -7.16
N GLU A 56 9.96 3.44 -7.06
CA GLU A 56 9.27 4.22 -6.05
C GLU A 56 8.32 5.21 -6.72
N THR A 57 7.15 5.38 -6.11
CA THR A 57 6.18 6.40 -6.48
C THR A 57 5.65 7.07 -5.22
N SER A 58 4.67 7.95 -5.35
CA SER A 58 4.08 8.67 -4.22
C SER A 58 2.64 8.22 -3.98
N LEU A 59 2.10 8.56 -2.80
CA LEU A 59 0.68 8.34 -2.52
C LEU A 59 -0.20 9.08 -3.54
N ASP A 60 0.17 10.29 -3.92
CA ASP A 60 -0.60 11.07 -4.88
C ASP A 60 -0.65 10.40 -6.25
N GLU A 61 0.48 9.87 -6.71
CA GLU A 61 0.54 9.15 -7.98
C GLU A 61 -0.25 7.83 -7.91
N LEU A 62 -0.16 7.11 -6.80
CA LEU A 62 -0.93 5.89 -6.60
C LEU A 62 -2.43 6.20 -6.59
N MET A 63 -2.84 7.26 -5.89
CA MET A 63 -4.25 7.67 -5.85
C MET A 63 -4.75 8.05 -7.25
N ALA A 64 -3.96 8.79 -8.02
CA ALA A 64 -4.32 9.15 -9.39
C ALA A 64 -4.51 7.90 -10.28
N GLN A 65 -3.63 6.92 -10.14
CA GLN A 65 -3.74 5.65 -10.85
C GLN A 65 -5.02 4.89 -10.46
N ILE A 66 -5.31 4.83 -9.17
CA ILE A 66 -6.52 4.18 -8.66
C ILE A 66 -7.78 4.86 -9.22
N GLN A 67 -7.81 6.18 -9.23
CA GLN A 67 -8.93 6.94 -9.77
C GLN A 67 -9.15 6.65 -11.26
N ARG A 68 -8.07 6.58 -12.04
CA ARG A 68 -8.16 6.24 -13.47
C ARG A 68 -8.72 4.85 -13.68
N GLN A 69 -8.26 3.88 -12.91
CA GLN A 69 -8.71 2.49 -13.02
C GLN A 69 -10.15 2.31 -12.56
N CYS A 70 -10.56 3.03 -11.52
CA CYS A 70 -11.91 2.97 -11.00
C CYS A 70 -12.97 3.47 -11.98
N ARG A 71 -12.60 4.30 -12.94
CA ARG A 71 -13.53 4.77 -13.96
C ARG A 71 -14.19 3.65 -14.76
N GLY A 72 -13.49 2.52 -14.89
CA GLY A 72 -14.02 1.35 -15.58
C GLY A 72 -15.02 0.53 -14.79
N TYR A 73 -15.21 0.83 -13.52
CA TYR A 73 -16.07 0.05 -12.61
C TYR A 73 -17.40 0.75 -12.29
N GLY A 74 -17.66 1.92 -12.86
CA GLY A 74 -18.92 2.65 -12.64
C GLY A 74 -19.12 3.10 -11.18
N ALA A 75 -20.33 2.90 -10.66
CA ALA A 75 -20.66 3.31 -9.29
C ALA A 75 -19.83 2.57 -8.24
N GLU A 76 -19.55 1.28 -8.44
CA GLU A 76 -18.67 0.50 -7.56
C GLU A 76 -17.27 1.10 -7.51
N GLY A 77 -16.74 1.53 -8.67
CA GLY A 77 -15.45 2.19 -8.75
C GLY A 77 -15.37 3.47 -7.94
N ASN A 78 -16.45 4.26 -7.93
CA ASN A 78 -16.51 5.48 -7.11
C ASN A 78 -16.36 5.17 -5.62
N GLY A 79 -17.04 4.14 -5.13
CA GLY A 79 -16.94 3.72 -3.74
C GLY A 79 -15.53 3.24 -3.38
N ILE A 80 -14.91 2.47 -4.27
CA ILE A 80 -13.54 1.99 -4.08
C ILE A 80 -12.56 3.16 -4.05
N ALA A 81 -12.69 4.11 -4.97
CA ALA A 81 -11.82 5.29 -5.01
C ALA A 81 -11.97 6.13 -3.74
N GLN A 82 -13.19 6.33 -3.25
CA GLN A 82 -13.45 7.08 -2.02
C GLN A 82 -12.83 6.39 -0.80
N ARG A 83 -12.92 5.07 -0.71
CA ARG A 83 -12.31 4.31 0.38
C ARG A 83 -10.79 4.41 0.36
N HIS A 84 -10.16 4.38 -0.81
CA HIS A 84 -8.71 4.59 -0.93
C HIS A 84 -8.33 5.99 -0.51
N GLN A 85 -9.09 7.00 -0.93
CA GLN A 85 -8.83 8.38 -0.55
C GLN A 85 -8.91 8.55 0.97
N ALA A 86 -9.94 8.01 1.61
CA ALA A 86 -10.09 8.05 3.06
C ALA A 86 -8.95 7.33 3.78
N LEU A 87 -8.52 6.17 3.25
CA LEU A 87 -7.39 5.43 3.80
C LEU A 87 -6.11 6.27 3.73
N PHE A 88 -5.81 6.86 2.58
CA PHE A 88 -4.58 7.63 2.40
C PHE A 88 -4.59 8.93 3.21
N GLU A 89 -5.74 9.56 3.39
CA GLU A 89 -5.88 10.70 4.29
C GLU A 89 -5.60 10.31 5.74
N PHE A 90 -6.08 9.15 6.17
CA PHE A 90 -5.77 8.63 7.50
C PHE A 90 -4.26 8.39 7.67
N LEU A 91 -3.60 7.81 6.68
CA LEU A 91 -2.15 7.61 6.72
C LEU A 91 -1.42 8.95 6.92
N GLN A 92 -1.82 9.98 6.19
CA GLN A 92 -1.21 11.30 6.29
C GLN A 92 -1.43 11.95 7.65
N GLN A 93 -2.47 11.57 8.38
CA GLN A 93 -2.71 12.05 9.75
C GLN A 93 -1.81 11.37 10.78
N ILE A 94 -1.41 10.12 10.56
CA ILE A 94 -0.65 9.35 11.54
C ILE A 94 0.85 9.34 11.30
N GLY A 95 1.30 9.83 10.16
CA GLY A 95 2.73 9.85 9.82
C GLY A 95 3.04 10.78 8.68
N ASP A 96 4.34 10.93 8.43
CA ASP A 96 4.88 11.79 7.38
C ASP A 96 5.71 10.97 6.40
N LEU A 97 6.01 11.58 5.24
CA LEU A 97 6.95 11.03 4.26
C LEU A 97 6.57 9.61 3.81
N TRP A 98 5.29 9.41 3.50
CA TRP A 98 4.81 8.14 2.98
C TRP A 98 5.44 7.85 1.61
N ARG A 99 5.95 6.64 1.45
CA ARG A 99 6.59 6.16 0.22
C ARG A 99 5.83 4.97 -0.30
N VAL A 100 5.77 4.85 -1.62
CA VAL A 100 5.11 3.72 -2.28
C VAL A 100 6.16 3.00 -3.11
N PHE A 101 6.39 1.73 -2.82
CA PHE A 101 7.33 0.89 -3.55
C PHE A 101 6.59 -0.11 -4.41
N ARG A 102 7.08 -0.29 -5.62
CA ARG A 102 6.62 -1.33 -6.53
C ARG A 102 7.77 -2.31 -6.71
N VAL A 103 7.58 -3.56 -6.29
CA VAL A 103 8.63 -4.56 -6.20
C VAL A 103 8.30 -5.73 -7.13
N GLY A 104 9.13 -5.93 -8.14
CA GLY A 104 8.94 -6.97 -9.15
C GLY A 104 8.50 -6.39 -10.50
N GLU A 105 8.36 -7.24 -11.50
CA GLU A 105 8.02 -6.84 -12.87
C GLU A 105 6.69 -7.41 -13.35
N VAL A 106 6.44 -8.69 -13.11
CA VAL A 106 5.19 -9.36 -13.51
C VAL A 106 4.24 -9.45 -12.31
N THR A 107 4.67 -10.14 -11.26
CA THR A 107 3.98 -10.08 -9.97
C THR A 107 4.61 -8.96 -9.18
N VAL A 108 3.88 -7.89 -8.99
CA VAL A 108 4.37 -6.68 -8.35
C VAL A 108 3.78 -6.56 -6.96
N ASP A 109 4.65 -6.55 -5.95
CA ASP A 109 4.24 -6.16 -4.60
C ASP A 109 4.18 -4.64 -4.54
N ILE A 110 3.05 -4.09 -4.09
CA ILE A 110 2.88 -2.66 -3.88
C ILE A 110 2.85 -2.45 -2.38
N VAL A 111 3.83 -1.71 -1.88
CA VAL A 111 4.00 -1.50 -0.44
C VAL A 111 4.00 -0.01 -0.15
N VAL A 112 3.09 0.40 0.71
CA VAL A 112 3.01 1.78 1.21
C VAL A 112 3.65 1.80 2.58
N VAL A 113 4.71 2.59 2.75
CA VAL A 113 5.50 2.65 3.98
C VAL A 113 5.61 4.08 4.47
N GLY A 114 5.43 4.28 5.75
CA GLY A 114 5.63 5.58 6.38
C GLY A 114 6.09 5.45 7.82
N GLU A 115 6.71 6.50 8.32
CA GLU A 115 7.14 6.58 9.70
C GLU A 115 6.09 7.29 10.54
N THR A 116 5.70 6.67 11.64
CA THR A 116 4.72 7.21 12.58
C THR A 116 5.38 7.36 13.95
N ALA A 117 4.66 7.96 14.90
CA ALA A 117 5.10 8.03 16.28
C ALA A 117 5.33 6.63 16.90
N ALA A 118 4.72 5.60 16.34
CA ALA A 118 4.84 4.22 16.78
C ALA A 118 5.84 3.40 15.94
N GLY A 119 6.64 4.06 15.08
CA GLY A 119 7.60 3.42 14.19
C GLY A 119 7.10 3.30 12.76
N TYR A 120 7.75 2.47 11.97
CA TYR A 120 7.34 2.26 10.58
C TYR A 120 6.06 1.44 10.50
N VAL A 121 5.16 1.88 9.61
CA VAL A 121 3.88 1.23 9.34
C VAL A 121 3.79 0.97 7.85
N ALA A 122 3.27 -0.19 7.47
CA ALA A 122 3.18 -0.57 6.07
C ALA A 122 1.81 -1.17 5.73
N LEU A 123 1.40 -0.96 4.49
CA LEU A 123 0.29 -1.66 3.85
C LEU A 123 0.83 -2.35 2.59
N GLN A 124 0.27 -3.49 2.26
CA GLN A 124 0.72 -4.28 1.12
C GLN A 124 -0.44 -4.78 0.29
N THR A 125 -0.28 -4.74 -1.02
CA THR A 125 -1.14 -5.43 -1.97
C THR A 125 -0.27 -5.96 -3.10
N GLN A 126 -0.88 -6.59 -4.09
CA GLN A 126 -0.19 -7.09 -5.27
C GLN A 126 -0.93 -6.67 -6.53
N SER A 127 -0.17 -6.59 -7.61
CA SER A 127 -0.70 -6.41 -8.96
C SER A 127 0.02 -7.37 -9.88
N VAL A 128 -0.69 -7.95 -10.84
CA VAL A 128 -0.06 -8.71 -11.92
C VAL A 128 -0.09 -7.82 -13.16
N GLU A 129 1.10 -7.56 -13.67
CA GLU A 129 1.30 -6.65 -14.80
C GLU A 129 1.93 -7.42 -15.96
N THR A 130 1.17 -7.57 -17.02
CA THR A 130 1.59 -8.32 -18.21
C THR A 130 1.68 -7.41 -19.42
#